data_24adf1a1bc2c7b237feab87d75085e59
#
_entry.id   24adf1a1bc2c7b237feab87d75085e59
#
_cell.length_a   1.000
_cell.length_b   1.000
_cell.length_c   1.000
_cell.angle_alpha   90.00
_cell.angle_beta   90.00
_cell.angle_gamma   90.00
#
_symmetry.space_group_name_H-M   'P 1'
#
loop_
_entity.id
_entity.type
_entity.pdbx_description
1 polymer ?
#
loop_
_entity_poly.entity_id
_entity_poly.type
_entity_poly.pdbx_seq_one_letter_code
_entity_poly.pdbx_strand_id
1 'polypeptide(L)'
;MQLENLSYALTQVIHNFGAVAVVGGAFFALKAKPDQLQLKKCMAWLVLIAWGAQGASGVIFGGVSYYFYGEFPELHAIAVGALVIKVLCAITGFVLAALYLRGAAQWNEKSRHRAWHALTGLGVTALTAAAFLRWFS
;
A
#
# COMPACT_ATOMS: atom_id res chain seq x y z
N MET A 1 -24.14 -12.57 -10.45
CA MET A 1 -23.15 -13.51 -9.89
C MET A 1 -21.84 -13.56 -10.67
N GLN A 2 -21.82 -13.89 -11.98
CA GLN A 2 -20.54 -13.96 -12.72
C GLN A 2 -19.81 -12.61 -12.85
N LEU A 3 -20.53 -11.52 -13.15
CA LEU A 3 -19.93 -10.19 -13.29
C LEU A 3 -19.41 -9.66 -11.93
N GLU A 4 -20.15 -9.89 -10.88
CA GLU A 4 -19.78 -9.55 -9.50
C GLU A 4 -18.47 -10.26 -9.09
N ASN A 5 -18.45 -11.60 -9.23
CA ASN A 5 -17.26 -12.40 -8.91
C ASN A 5 -16.03 -11.99 -9.74
N LEU A 6 -16.23 -11.65 -11.00
CA LEU A 6 -15.17 -11.15 -11.87
C LEU A 6 -14.63 -9.79 -11.38
N SER A 7 -15.52 -8.88 -10.98
CA SER A 7 -15.14 -7.57 -10.46
C SER A 7 -14.31 -7.70 -9.19
N TYR A 8 -14.74 -8.54 -8.25
CA TYR A 8 -13.98 -8.84 -7.03
C TYR A 8 -12.64 -9.50 -7.35
N ALA A 9 -12.61 -10.49 -8.26
CA ALA A 9 -11.38 -11.20 -8.63
C ALA A 9 -10.34 -10.25 -9.25
N LEU A 10 -10.73 -9.40 -10.19
CA LEU A 10 -9.84 -8.43 -10.83
C LEU A 10 -9.31 -7.40 -9.81
N THR A 11 -10.19 -6.88 -8.96
CA THR A 11 -9.79 -5.95 -7.89
C THR A 11 -8.80 -6.62 -6.93
N GLN A 12 -9.04 -7.89 -6.57
CA GLN A 12 -8.16 -8.67 -5.69
C GLN A 12 -6.79 -8.90 -6.32
N VAL A 13 -6.71 -9.16 -7.62
CA VAL A 13 -5.44 -9.32 -8.34
C VAL A 13 -4.61 -8.04 -8.24
N ILE A 14 -5.20 -6.89 -8.57
CA ILE A 14 -4.52 -5.58 -8.47
C ILE A 14 -4.08 -5.31 -7.04
N HIS A 15 -4.96 -5.60 -6.07
CA HIS A 15 -4.67 -5.41 -4.65
C HIS A 15 -3.51 -6.27 -4.17
N ASN A 16 -3.47 -7.55 -4.54
CA ASN A 16 -2.42 -8.47 -4.13
C ASN A 16 -1.06 -8.10 -4.72
N PHE A 17 -1.00 -7.80 -6.02
CA PHE A 17 0.25 -7.35 -6.65
C PHE A 17 0.73 -6.02 -6.09
N GLY A 18 -0.18 -5.08 -5.81
CA GLY A 18 0.13 -3.84 -5.13
C GLY A 18 0.74 -4.06 -3.74
N ALA A 19 0.20 -4.98 -2.95
CA ALA A 19 0.73 -5.33 -1.62
C ALA A 19 2.15 -5.92 -1.71
N VAL A 20 2.39 -6.82 -2.65
CA VAL A 20 3.73 -7.39 -2.89
C VAL A 20 4.72 -6.29 -3.29
N ALA A 21 4.32 -5.38 -4.18
CA ALA A 21 5.17 -4.29 -4.65
C ALA A 21 5.48 -3.27 -3.54
N VAL A 22 4.52 -2.96 -2.67
CA VAL A 22 4.72 -2.06 -1.52
C VAL A 22 5.78 -2.61 -0.57
N VAL A 23 5.67 -3.87 -0.16
CA VAL A 23 6.59 -4.46 0.80
C VAL A 23 7.90 -4.88 0.13
N GLY A 24 7.81 -5.62 -0.97
CA GLY A 24 8.97 -6.15 -1.68
C GLY A 24 9.84 -5.05 -2.30
N GLY A 25 9.22 -4.05 -2.93
CA GLY A 25 9.92 -2.92 -3.53
C GLY A 25 10.64 -2.07 -2.48
N ALA A 26 9.98 -1.78 -1.36
CA ALA A 26 10.58 -1.03 -0.26
C ALA A 26 11.73 -1.80 0.39
N PHE A 27 11.55 -3.08 0.66
CA PHE A 27 12.60 -3.94 1.24
C PHE A 27 13.80 -4.10 0.29
N PHE A 28 13.56 -4.29 -0.99
CA PHE A 28 14.62 -4.37 -2.00
C PHE A 28 15.44 -3.07 -2.05
N ALA A 29 14.78 -1.91 -2.09
CA ALA A 29 15.45 -0.62 -2.06
C ALA A 29 16.24 -0.37 -0.77
N LEU A 30 15.72 -0.85 0.37
CA LEU A 30 16.41 -0.78 1.65
C LEU A 30 17.74 -1.56 1.63
N LYS A 31 17.78 -2.71 0.94
CA LYS A 31 18.98 -3.55 0.82
C LYS A 31 19.92 -3.11 -0.29
N ALA A 32 19.46 -2.27 -1.23
CA ALA A 32 20.32 -1.75 -2.29
C ALA A 32 21.42 -0.83 -1.74
N LYS A 33 22.57 -0.83 -2.41
CA LYS A 33 23.74 -0.05 -2.00
C LYS A 33 23.41 1.47 -1.97
N PRO A 34 24.09 2.24 -1.10
CA PRO A 34 23.85 3.68 -0.97
C PRO A 34 24.06 4.48 -2.26
N ASP A 35 25.02 4.10 -3.09
CA ASP A 35 25.38 4.74 -4.35
C ASP A 35 24.38 4.46 -5.49
N GLN A 36 23.49 3.50 -5.32
CA GLN A 36 22.49 3.13 -6.33
C GLN A 36 21.22 4.01 -6.28
N LEU A 37 21.41 5.34 -6.32
CA LEU A 37 20.31 6.29 -6.20
C LEU A 37 19.28 6.13 -7.32
N GLN A 38 19.72 5.87 -8.57
CA GLN A 38 18.81 5.69 -9.70
C GLN A 38 17.91 4.47 -9.53
N LEU A 39 18.47 3.35 -9.06
CA LEU A 39 17.70 2.15 -8.74
C LEU A 39 16.67 2.43 -7.64
N LYS A 40 17.08 3.14 -6.59
CA LYS A 40 16.18 3.53 -5.49
C LYS A 40 15.05 4.46 -5.97
N LYS A 41 15.31 5.33 -6.93
CA LYS A 41 14.26 6.15 -7.56
C LYS A 41 13.27 5.30 -8.37
N CYS A 42 13.75 4.31 -9.12
CA CYS A 42 12.87 3.36 -9.81
C CYS A 42 11.98 2.60 -8.82
N MET A 43 12.56 2.14 -7.69
CA MET A 43 11.80 1.48 -6.63
C MET A 43 10.80 2.45 -5.96
N ALA A 44 11.16 3.72 -5.81
CA ALA A 44 10.24 4.73 -5.27
C ALA A 44 9.03 4.96 -6.18
N TRP A 45 9.20 4.95 -7.49
CA TRP A 45 8.09 4.97 -8.45
C TRP A 45 7.22 3.72 -8.32
N LEU A 46 7.82 2.54 -8.26
CA LEU A 46 7.09 1.29 -8.06
C LEU A 46 6.25 1.32 -6.77
N VAL A 47 6.87 1.74 -5.67
CA VAL A 47 6.21 1.81 -4.35
C VAL A 47 5.12 2.89 -4.33
N LEU A 48 5.34 4.04 -4.99
CA LEU A 48 4.34 5.10 -5.14
C LEU A 48 3.09 4.59 -5.87
N ILE A 49 3.28 3.99 -7.02
CA ILE A 49 2.19 3.42 -7.84
C ILE A 49 1.48 2.32 -7.06
N ALA A 50 2.24 1.47 -6.36
CA ALA A 50 1.69 0.38 -5.56
C ALA A 50 0.82 0.90 -4.39
N TRP A 51 1.24 1.95 -3.68
CA TRP A 51 0.40 2.60 -2.66
C TRP A 51 -0.87 3.21 -3.26
N GLY A 52 -0.77 3.85 -4.43
CA GLY A 52 -1.93 4.33 -5.18
C GLY A 52 -2.90 3.20 -5.53
N ALA A 53 -2.38 2.08 -6.04
CA ALA A 53 -3.17 0.89 -6.35
C ALA A 53 -3.83 0.27 -5.10
N GLN A 54 -3.14 0.27 -3.95
CA GLN A 54 -3.71 -0.18 -2.67
C GLN A 54 -4.91 0.69 -2.24
N GLY A 55 -4.77 2.01 -2.31
CA GLY A 55 -5.85 2.94 -2.00
C GLY A 55 -7.03 2.79 -2.96
N ALA A 56 -6.76 2.81 -4.27
CA ALA A 56 -7.78 2.70 -5.31
C ALA A 56 -8.54 1.37 -5.22
N SER A 57 -7.84 0.24 -5.11
CA SER A 57 -8.49 -1.07 -5.00
C SER A 57 -9.29 -1.22 -3.71
N GLY A 58 -8.85 -0.61 -2.60
CA GLY A 58 -9.62 -0.56 -1.36
C GLY A 58 -10.95 0.17 -1.54
N VAL A 59 -10.95 1.32 -2.23
CA VAL A 59 -12.17 2.06 -2.57
C VAL A 59 -13.06 1.26 -3.51
N ILE A 60 -12.48 0.59 -4.52
CA ILE A 60 -13.22 -0.24 -5.46
C ILE A 60 -13.93 -1.40 -4.75
N PHE A 61 -13.29 -2.06 -3.77
CA PHE A 61 -13.95 -3.10 -2.97
C PHE A 61 -15.21 -2.59 -2.28
N GLY A 62 -15.15 -1.42 -1.64
CA GLY A 62 -16.31 -0.78 -1.05
C GLY A 62 -17.37 -0.41 -2.09
N GLY A 63 -16.95 0.11 -3.23
CA GLY A 63 -17.84 0.49 -4.33
C GLY A 63 -18.54 -0.71 -4.97
N VAL A 64 -17.86 -1.82 -5.16
CA VAL A 64 -18.45 -3.07 -5.67
C VAL A 64 -19.49 -3.60 -4.69
N SER A 65 -19.17 -3.62 -3.39
CA SER A 65 -20.15 -4.02 -2.37
C SER A 65 -21.40 -3.14 -2.42
N TYR A 66 -21.24 -1.81 -2.43
CA TYR A 66 -22.35 -0.89 -2.49
C TYR A 66 -23.20 -1.06 -3.77
N TYR A 67 -22.55 -1.29 -4.92
CA TYR A 67 -23.25 -1.47 -6.20
C TYR A 67 -24.12 -2.73 -6.23
N PHE A 68 -23.62 -3.87 -5.68
CA PHE A 68 -24.34 -5.15 -5.74
C PHE A 68 -25.29 -5.37 -4.56
N TYR A 69 -24.99 -4.82 -3.38
CA TYR A 69 -25.76 -5.07 -2.15
C TYR A 69 -26.50 -3.84 -1.62
N GLY A 70 -26.22 -2.64 -2.15
CA GLY A 70 -26.83 -1.38 -1.70
C GLY A 70 -26.30 -0.87 -0.37
N GLU A 71 -25.32 -1.54 0.21
CA GLU A 71 -24.74 -1.20 1.51
C GLU A 71 -23.23 -1.46 1.52
N PHE A 72 -22.50 -0.77 2.40
CA PHE A 72 -21.09 -1.05 2.65
C PHE A 72 -20.94 -2.28 3.53
N PRO A 73 -19.79 -3.01 3.43
CA PRO A 73 -19.52 -4.13 4.31
C PRO A 73 -19.65 -3.73 5.78
N GLU A 74 -20.38 -4.52 6.56
CA GLU A 74 -20.43 -4.34 8.01
C GLU A 74 -19.06 -4.63 8.62
N LEU A 75 -18.55 -3.68 9.39
CA LEU A 75 -17.25 -3.80 10.04
C LEU A 75 -17.41 -3.70 11.56
N HIS A 76 -16.91 -4.70 12.27
CA HIS A 76 -16.83 -4.65 13.73
C HIS A 76 -15.67 -3.73 14.19
N ALA A 77 -15.67 -3.35 15.48
CA ALA A 77 -14.73 -2.35 16.01
C ALA A 77 -13.25 -2.63 15.69
N ILE A 78 -12.83 -3.90 15.77
CA ILE A 78 -11.44 -4.29 15.43
C ILE A 78 -11.17 -4.11 13.94
N ALA A 79 -12.11 -4.47 13.07
CA ALA A 79 -11.99 -4.29 11.62
C ALA A 79 -11.93 -2.80 11.24
N VAL A 80 -12.72 -1.95 11.88
CA VAL A 80 -12.66 -0.49 11.69
C VAL A 80 -11.29 0.05 12.08
N GLY A 81 -10.75 -0.34 13.22
CA GLY A 81 -9.40 0.03 13.66
C GLY A 81 -8.33 -0.39 12.67
N ALA A 82 -8.40 -1.63 12.18
CA ALA A 82 -7.48 -2.16 11.17
C ALA A 82 -7.59 -1.39 9.84
N LEU A 83 -8.80 -1.05 9.41
CA LEU A 83 -9.02 -0.24 8.21
C LEU A 83 -8.42 1.15 8.34
N VAL A 84 -8.62 1.83 9.47
CA VAL A 84 -8.04 3.15 9.75
C VAL A 84 -6.52 3.10 9.69
N ILE A 85 -5.89 2.11 10.35
CA ILE A 85 -4.43 1.92 10.30
C ILE A 85 -3.97 1.72 8.85
N LYS A 86 -4.66 0.89 8.08
CA LYS A 86 -4.33 0.60 6.68
C LYS A 86 -4.42 1.85 5.81
N VAL A 87 -5.46 2.66 5.97
CA VAL A 87 -5.64 3.93 5.25
C VAL A 87 -4.54 4.93 5.60
N LEU A 88 -4.21 5.08 6.88
CA LEU A 88 -3.13 5.96 7.33
C LEU A 88 -1.78 5.51 6.77
N CYS A 89 -1.48 4.21 6.76
CA CYS A 89 -0.28 3.66 6.13
C CYS A 89 -0.23 3.96 4.63
N ALA A 90 -1.35 3.83 3.92
CA ALA A 90 -1.41 4.09 2.49
C ALA A 90 -1.15 5.57 2.16
N ILE A 91 -1.77 6.49 2.88
CA ILE A 91 -1.57 7.93 2.70
C ILE A 91 -0.12 8.30 3.03
N THR A 92 0.39 7.87 4.18
CA THR A 92 1.75 8.18 4.62
C THR A 92 2.79 7.58 3.70
N GLY A 93 2.60 6.33 3.27
CA GLY A 93 3.49 5.64 2.34
C GLY A 93 3.52 6.30 0.96
N PHE A 94 2.36 6.69 0.44
CA PHE A 94 2.25 7.43 -0.83
C PHE A 94 2.98 8.78 -0.75
N VAL A 95 2.71 9.56 0.28
CA VAL A 95 3.34 10.88 0.49
C VAL A 95 4.85 10.73 0.67
N LEU A 96 5.31 9.78 1.47
CA LEU A 96 6.75 9.56 1.71
C LEU A 96 7.48 9.13 0.44
N ALA A 97 6.89 8.26 -0.38
CA ALA A 97 7.45 7.86 -1.67
C ALA A 97 7.52 9.05 -2.65
N ALA A 98 6.49 9.90 -2.68
CA ALA A 98 6.46 11.12 -3.48
C ALA A 98 7.54 12.12 -3.04
N LEU A 99 7.69 12.33 -1.74
CA LEU A 99 8.74 13.19 -1.17
C LEU A 99 10.14 12.65 -1.48
N TYR A 100 10.32 11.33 -1.41
CA TYR A 100 11.58 10.70 -1.81
C TYR A 100 11.91 10.97 -3.27
N LEU A 101 10.96 10.82 -4.18
CA LEU A 101 11.16 11.11 -5.60
C LEU A 101 11.54 12.57 -5.87
N ARG A 102 10.96 13.50 -5.12
CA ARG A 102 11.21 14.94 -5.29
C ARG A 102 12.54 15.40 -4.70
N GLY A 103 12.94 14.83 -3.57
CA GLY A 103 14.01 15.39 -2.73
C GLY A 103 15.21 14.50 -2.46
N ALA A 104 15.16 13.20 -2.77
CA ALA A 104 16.20 12.26 -2.36
C ALA A 104 17.62 12.60 -2.86
N ALA A 105 17.76 13.26 -4.03
CA ALA A 105 19.05 13.69 -4.55
C ALA A 105 19.74 14.72 -3.63
N GLN A 106 18.96 15.52 -2.90
CA GLN A 106 19.45 16.55 -1.96
C GLN A 106 19.55 16.03 -0.51
N TRP A 107 18.99 14.85 -0.23
CA TRP A 107 19.03 14.27 1.09
C TRP A 107 20.37 13.57 1.36
N ASN A 108 20.83 13.61 2.60
CA ASN A 108 21.96 12.80 2.99
C ASN A 108 21.60 11.29 2.99
N GLU A 109 22.62 10.45 2.98
CA GLU A 109 22.47 8.99 2.93
C GLU A 109 21.62 8.46 4.09
N LYS A 110 21.83 8.99 5.30
CA LYS A 110 21.09 8.59 6.50
C LYS A 110 19.59 8.86 6.37
N SER A 111 19.20 10.01 5.83
CA SER A 111 17.79 10.34 5.60
C SER A 111 17.15 9.47 4.53
N ARG A 112 17.86 9.19 3.45
CA ARG A 112 17.41 8.23 2.41
C ARG A 112 17.19 6.84 2.99
N HIS A 113 18.11 6.36 3.81
CA HIS A 113 18.00 5.05 4.44
C HIS A 113 16.83 4.98 5.43
N ARG A 114 16.62 6.02 6.23
CA ARG A 114 15.47 6.14 7.14
C ARG A 114 14.14 6.12 6.40
N ALA A 115 14.06 6.77 5.23
CA ALA A 115 12.85 6.76 4.42
C ALA A 115 12.49 5.34 3.96
N TRP A 116 13.47 4.54 3.56
CA TRP A 116 13.24 3.15 3.15
C TRP A 116 12.89 2.24 4.32
N HIS A 117 13.45 2.45 5.49
CA HIS A 117 13.02 1.79 6.73
C HIS A 117 11.55 2.11 7.04
N ALA A 118 11.18 3.38 6.96
CA ALA A 118 9.81 3.82 7.20
C ALA A 118 8.83 3.22 6.18
N LEU A 119 9.16 3.25 4.87
CA LEU A 119 8.34 2.66 3.82
C LEU A 119 8.17 1.14 4.01
N THR A 120 9.23 0.42 4.38
CA THR A 120 9.16 -1.01 4.69
C THR A 120 8.27 -1.26 5.90
N GLY A 121 8.45 -0.50 6.98
CA GLY A 121 7.64 -0.60 8.19
C GLY A 121 6.16 -0.32 7.94
N LEU A 122 5.83 0.72 7.15
CA LEU A 122 4.47 1.04 6.75
C LEU A 122 3.82 -0.11 5.95
N GLY A 123 4.58 -0.70 5.02
CA GLY A 123 4.11 -1.84 4.23
C GLY A 123 3.80 -3.06 5.09
N VAL A 124 4.69 -3.41 6.00
CA VAL A 124 4.50 -4.53 6.95
C VAL A 124 3.29 -4.27 7.87
N THR A 125 3.17 -3.05 8.40
CA THR A 125 2.04 -2.65 9.25
C THR A 125 0.72 -2.75 8.49
N ALA A 126 0.67 -2.26 7.25
CA ALA A 126 -0.53 -2.32 6.41
C ALA A 126 -0.93 -3.77 6.08
N LEU A 127 0.04 -4.66 5.81
CA LEU A 127 -0.21 -6.08 5.58
C LEU A 127 -0.75 -6.77 6.85
N THR A 128 -0.19 -6.46 8.00
CA THR A 128 -0.67 -6.98 9.29
C THR A 128 -2.10 -6.52 9.56
N ALA A 129 -2.37 -5.22 9.39
CA ALA A 129 -3.71 -4.67 9.53
C ALA A 129 -4.71 -5.31 8.54
N ALA A 130 -4.28 -5.63 7.31
CA ALA A 130 -5.12 -6.32 6.34
C ALA A 130 -5.55 -7.73 6.80
N ALA A 131 -4.68 -8.45 7.50
CA ALA A 131 -5.01 -9.74 8.08
C ALA A 131 -6.10 -9.62 9.16
N PHE A 132 -5.96 -8.65 10.07
CA PHE A 132 -6.98 -8.37 11.08
C PHE A 132 -8.31 -7.92 10.44
N LEU A 133 -8.24 -7.04 9.44
CA LEU A 133 -9.44 -6.61 8.71
C LEU A 133 -10.18 -7.81 8.13
N ARG A 134 -9.48 -8.76 7.52
CA ARG A 134 -10.07 -9.95 6.89
C ARG A 134 -10.77 -10.89 7.89
N TRP A 135 -10.18 -11.04 9.10
CA TRP A 135 -10.71 -12.02 10.08
C TRP A 135 -11.78 -11.45 11.01
N PHE A 136 -11.90 -10.12 11.08
CA PHE A 136 -12.86 -9.42 11.95
C PHE A 136 -13.92 -8.61 11.18
N SER A 137 -13.96 -8.74 9.84
CA SER A 137 -15.00 -8.17 8.98
C SER A 137 -16.11 -9.17 8.65
#